data_54992026a07f776f2845a7ee20f52db0
#
_entry.id   54992026a07f776f2845a7ee20f52db0
#
_cell.length_a   1.000
_cell.length_b   1.000
_cell.length_c   1.000
_cell.angle_alpha   90.00
_cell.angle_beta   90.00
_cell.angle_gamma   90.00
#
_symmetry.space_group_name_H-M   'P 1'
#
loop_
_entity.id
_entity.type
_entity.pdbx_description
1 polymer ?
#
loop_
_entity_poly.entity_id
_entity_poly.type
_entity_poly.pdbx_seq_one_letter_code
_entity_poly.pdbx_strand_id
1 'polypeptide(L)'
;MALEGLRKGIFSALSKIKGKRRLDEAELQEMIKSLRRALQEADFNVRQTKELTERLSMKMKEEEPRPGITLQTHAMNIIYTELVRLLGPPREIPPRGQTIMMVGLYGQGKTTTTAKLANWWATKKQADVAVIEADVHRPGAFSQLSQLLENTKVK
;
A
#
# COMPACT_ATOMS: atom_id res chain seq x y z
N MET A 1 1.97 -6.54 11.77
CA MET A 1 1.39 -5.41 11.08
C MET A 1 0.92 -5.85 9.71
N ALA A 2 -0.29 -5.42 9.29
CA ALA A 2 -0.97 -5.95 8.10
C ALA A 2 -0.13 -5.92 6.81
N LEU A 3 0.56 -4.81 6.52
CA LEU A 3 1.40 -4.68 5.32
C LEU A 3 2.60 -5.63 5.31
N GLU A 4 3.16 -5.96 6.47
CA GLU A 4 4.26 -6.92 6.58
C GLU A 4 3.78 -8.35 6.29
N GLY A 5 2.60 -8.72 6.80
CA GLY A 5 1.94 -9.99 6.49
C GLY A 5 1.66 -10.13 5.00
N LEU A 6 1.07 -9.10 4.40
CA LEU A 6 0.80 -9.05 2.96
C LEU A 6 2.10 -9.21 2.14
N ARG A 7 3.15 -8.47 2.48
CA ARG A 7 4.46 -8.60 1.82
C ARG A 7 4.98 -10.03 1.88
N LYS A 8 5.03 -10.62 3.08
CA LYS A 8 5.48 -12.00 3.27
C LYS A 8 4.63 -12.99 2.48
N GLY A 9 3.32 -12.82 2.49
CA GLY A 9 2.39 -13.67 1.75
C GLY A 9 2.58 -13.61 0.23
N ILE A 10 2.77 -12.41 -0.33
CA ILE A 10 3.08 -12.23 -1.77
C ILE A 10 4.41 -12.89 -2.10
N PHE A 11 5.46 -12.66 -1.31
CA PHE A 11 6.76 -13.28 -1.53
C PHE A 11 6.70 -14.81 -1.41
N SER A 12 5.93 -15.34 -0.46
CA SER A 12 5.72 -16.79 -0.30
C SER A 12 5.01 -17.39 -1.52
N ALA A 13 3.96 -16.74 -2.04
CA ALA A 13 3.28 -17.18 -3.25
C ALA A 13 4.23 -17.21 -4.47
N LEU A 14 5.05 -16.17 -4.62
CA LEU A 14 6.01 -16.05 -5.72
C LEU A 14 7.24 -16.95 -5.57
N SER A 15 7.60 -17.36 -4.37
CA SER A 15 8.71 -18.30 -4.15
C SER A 15 8.46 -19.67 -4.76
N LYS A 16 7.18 -20.07 -4.90
CA LYS A 16 6.74 -21.33 -5.51
C LYS A 16 7.08 -21.42 -7.00
N ILE A 17 7.23 -20.30 -7.66
CA ILE A 17 7.54 -20.21 -9.09
C ILE A 17 9.00 -19.81 -9.38
N LYS A 18 9.83 -19.71 -8.32
CA LYS A 18 11.24 -19.34 -8.45
C LYS A 18 11.99 -20.37 -9.29
N GLY A 19 12.76 -19.90 -10.25
CA GLY A 19 13.58 -20.75 -11.14
C GLY A 19 12.81 -21.44 -12.27
N LYS A 20 11.49 -21.29 -12.32
CA LYS A 20 10.67 -21.83 -13.41
C LYS A 20 10.69 -20.90 -14.63
N ARG A 21 10.62 -21.49 -15.81
CA ARG A 21 10.50 -20.75 -17.08
C ARG A 21 9.04 -20.62 -17.52
N ARG A 22 8.22 -21.62 -17.21
CA ARG A 22 6.77 -21.65 -17.48
C ARG A 22 6.06 -22.28 -16.29
N LEU A 23 4.79 -21.98 -16.14
CA LEU A 23 3.90 -22.63 -15.17
C LEU A 23 2.94 -23.54 -15.91
N ASP A 24 2.69 -24.70 -15.36
CA ASP A 24 1.50 -25.44 -15.71
C ASP A 24 0.26 -24.86 -15.03
N GLU A 25 -0.93 -25.32 -15.42
CA GLU A 25 -2.19 -24.81 -14.89
C GLU A 25 -2.31 -25.06 -13.37
N ALA A 26 -1.86 -26.20 -12.88
CA ALA A 26 -1.94 -26.56 -11.46
C ALA A 26 -1.05 -25.63 -10.61
N GLU A 27 0.17 -25.37 -11.06
CA GLU A 27 1.13 -24.48 -10.42
C GLU A 27 0.63 -23.04 -10.38
N LEU A 28 0.04 -22.56 -11.48
CA LEU A 28 -0.58 -21.24 -11.55
C LEU A 28 -1.73 -21.13 -10.55
N GLN A 29 -2.62 -22.12 -10.50
CA GLN A 29 -3.74 -22.13 -9.56
C GLN A 29 -3.27 -22.19 -8.10
N GLU A 30 -2.21 -22.92 -7.81
CA GLU A 30 -1.64 -22.97 -6.46
C GLU A 30 -1.04 -21.62 -6.04
N MET A 31 -0.32 -20.95 -6.95
CA MET A 31 0.19 -19.60 -6.72
C MET A 31 -0.95 -18.60 -6.46
N ILE A 32 -1.99 -18.62 -7.30
CA ILE A 32 -3.19 -17.78 -7.17
C ILE A 32 -3.91 -18.03 -5.84
N LYS A 33 -4.07 -19.29 -5.45
CA LYS A 33 -4.69 -19.67 -4.17
C LYS A 33 -3.89 -19.10 -2.98
N SER A 34 -2.57 -19.20 -3.03
CA SER A 34 -1.68 -18.68 -1.99
C SER A 34 -1.75 -17.14 -1.91
N LEU A 35 -1.76 -16.46 -3.05
CA LEU A 35 -1.91 -15.00 -3.09
C LEU A 35 -3.27 -14.55 -2.56
N ARG A 36 -4.35 -15.25 -2.95
CA ARG A 36 -5.71 -14.97 -2.46
C ARG A 36 -5.78 -15.06 -0.93
N ARG A 37 -5.18 -16.12 -0.37
CA ARG A 37 -5.10 -16.28 1.08
C ARG A 37 -4.34 -15.14 1.75
N ALA A 38 -3.19 -14.74 1.22
CA ALA A 38 -2.39 -13.64 1.75
C ALA A 38 -3.15 -12.30 1.73
N LEU A 39 -3.92 -12.04 0.68
CA LEU A 39 -4.76 -10.83 0.57
C LEU A 39 -5.91 -10.86 1.59
N GLN A 40 -6.55 -12.02 1.79
CA GLN A 40 -7.62 -12.19 2.79
C GLN A 40 -7.09 -12.05 4.23
N GLU A 41 -5.93 -12.61 4.52
CA GLU A 41 -5.26 -12.45 5.84
C GLU A 41 -4.84 -10.99 6.11
N ALA A 42 -4.73 -10.16 5.07
CA ALA A 42 -4.48 -8.72 5.15
C ALA A 42 -5.77 -7.88 5.10
N ASP A 43 -6.94 -8.49 5.35
CA ASP A 43 -8.26 -7.85 5.35
C ASP A 43 -8.66 -7.18 4.02
N PHE A 44 -8.11 -7.65 2.88
CA PHE A 44 -8.59 -7.20 1.58
C PHE A 44 -10.03 -7.64 1.34
N ASN A 45 -10.80 -6.76 0.70
CA ASN A 45 -12.18 -7.07 0.31
C ASN A 45 -12.23 -8.31 -0.60
N VAL A 46 -13.12 -9.24 -0.28
CA VAL A 46 -13.25 -10.54 -0.97
C VAL A 46 -13.49 -10.37 -2.47
N ARG A 47 -14.36 -9.43 -2.87
CA ARG A 47 -14.65 -9.15 -4.28
C ARG A 47 -13.41 -8.63 -5.01
N GLN A 48 -12.72 -7.65 -4.42
CA GLN A 48 -11.50 -7.09 -4.99
C GLN A 48 -10.38 -8.12 -5.06
N THR A 49 -10.25 -8.98 -4.05
CA THR A 49 -9.29 -10.09 -4.05
C THR A 49 -9.56 -11.05 -5.21
N LYS A 50 -10.83 -11.39 -5.46
CA LYS A 50 -11.23 -12.24 -6.57
C LYS A 50 -10.88 -11.60 -7.91
N GLU A 51 -11.29 -10.36 -8.14
CA GLU A 51 -11.02 -9.61 -9.38
C GLU A 51 -9.51 -9.50 -9.66
N LEU A 52 -8.69 -9.17 -8.63
CA LEU A 52 -7.24 -9.09 -8.76
C LEU A 52 -6.62 -10.43 -9.16
N THR A 53 -7.01 -11.49 -8.49
CA THR A 53 -6.44 -12.83 -8.73
C THR A 53 -6.87 -13.41 -10.07
N GLU A 54 -8.07 -13.15 -10.54
CA GLU A 54 -8.55 -13.53 -11.88
C GLU A 54 -7.75 -12.82 -12.98
N ARG A 55 -7.55 -11.51 -12.85
CA ARG A 55 -6.73 -10.74 -13.79
C ARG A 55 -5.27 -11.19 -13.83
N LEU A 56 -4.70 -11.47 -12.65
CA LEU A 56 -3.36 -12.04 -12.58
C LEU A 56 -3.29 -13.36 -13.34
N SER A 57 -4.26 -14.26 -13.11
CA SER A 57 -4.32 -15.54 -13.80
C SER A 57 -4.40 -15.38 -15.32
N MET A 58 -5.27 -14.47 -15.81
CA MET A 58 -5.39 -14.17 -17.24
C MET A 58 -4.08 -13.66 -17.82
N LYS A 59 -3.49 -12.63 -17.21
CA LYS A 59 -2.23 -12.04 -17.69
C LYS A 59 -1.06 -13.02 -17.67
N MET A 60 -0.97 -13.87 -16.65
CA MET A 60 0.06 -14.92 -16.60
C MET A 60 -0.07 -15.98 -17.69
N LYS A 61 -1.28 -16.17 -18.27
CA LYS A 61 -1.53 -17.06 -19.41
C LYS A 61 -1.30 -16.38 -20.75
N GLU A 62 -1.64 -15.11 -20.85
CA GLU A 62 -1.62 -14.34 -22.11
C GLU A 62 -0.26 -13.68 -22.39
N GLU A 63 0.45 -13.28 -21.34
CA GLU A 63 1.69 -12.52 -21.46
C GLU A 63 2.91 -13.36 -21.13
N GLU A 64 3.82 -13.51 -22.07
CA GLU A 64 5.13 -14.14 -21.80
C GLU A 64 6.10 -13.11 -21.17
N PRO A 65 6.99 -13.55 -20.25
CA PRO A 65 8.05 -12.70 -19.73
C PRO A 65 8.93 -12.13 -20.85
N ARG A 66 9.26 -10.86 -20.78
CA ARG A 66 10.20 -10.24 -21.73
C ARG A 66 11.57 -10.94 -21.64
N PRO A 67 12.35 -10.96 -22.74
CA PRO A 67 13.71 -11.50 -22.72
C PRO A 67 14.53 -10.92 -21.56
N GLY A 68 15.20 -11.79 -20.81
CA GLY A 68 16.01 -11.40 -19.65
C GLY A 68 15.24 -11.22 -18.33
N ILE A 69 13.91 -11.30 -18.34
CA ILE A 69 13.10 -11.18 -17.12
C ILE A 69 12.67 -12.58 -16.66
N THR A 70 12.85 -12.88 -15.38
CA THR A 70 12.38 -14.13 -14.80
C THR A 70 10.86 -14.17 -14.69
N LEU A 71 10.27 -15.37 -14.73
CA LEU A 71 8.84 -15.53 -14.51
C LEU A 71 8.36 -14.96 -13.17
N GLN A 72 9.17 -15.09 -12.12
CA GLN A 72 8.91 -14.51 -10.81
C GLN A 72 8.84 -12.98 -10.87
N THR A 73 9.78 -12.34 -11.56
CA THR A 73 9.78 -10.87 -11.73
C THR A 73 8.59 -10.41 -12.57
N HIS A 74 8.25 -11.17 -13.62
CA HIS A 74 7.07 -10.91 -14.44
C HIS A 74 5.78 -10.96 -13.61
N ALA A 75 5.57 -12.02 -12.83
CA ALA A 75 4.43 -12.17 -11.94
C ALA A 75 4.37 -11.02 -10.90
N MET A 76 5.53 -10.62 -10.32
CA MET A 76 5.60 -9.49 -9.39
C MET A 76 5.15 -8.18 -10.06
N ASN A 77 5.59 -7.92 -11.29
CA ASN A 77 5.20 -6.73 -12.04
C ASN A 77 3.69 -6.69 -12.32
N ILE A 78 3.08 -7.85 -12.65
CA ILE A 78 1.63 -7.93 -12.85
C ILE A 78 0.91 -7.66 -11.53
N ILE A 79 1.32 -8.29 -10.42
CA ILE A 79 0.73 -8.06 -9.10
C ILE A 79 0.84 -6.58 -8.71
N TYR A 80 2.01 -5.97 -8.90
CA TYR A 80 2.22 -4.55 -8.63
C TYR A 80 1.26 -3.67 -9.45
N THR A 81 1.16 -3.93 -10.74
CA THR A 81 0.29 -3.16 -11.64
C THR A 81 -1.19 -3.29 -11.25
N GLU A 82 -1.64 -4.48 -10.89
CA GLU A 82 -3.02 -4.70 -10.45
C GLU A 82 -3.30 -4.08 -9.08
N LEU A 83 -2.34 -4.08 -8.15
CA LEU A 83 -2.47 -3.38 -6.87
C LEU A 83 -2.54 -1.86 -7.06
N VAL A 84 -1.68 -1.29 -7.92
CA VAL A 84 -1.71 0.15 -8.26
C VAL A 84 -3.07 0.51 -8.89
N ARG A 85 -3.58 -0.32 -9.80
CA ARG A 85 -4.89 -0.13 -10.40
C ARG A 85 -6.01 -0.14 -9.37
N LEU A 86 -5.94 -1.04 -8.41
CA LEU A 86 -6.92 -1.16 -7.33
C LEU A 86 -6.93 0.10 -6.44
N LEU A 87 -5.77 0.68 -6.17
CA LEU A 87 -5.64 1.93 -5.41
C LEU A 87 -6.13 3.15 -6.19
N GLY A 88 -6.17 3.04 -7.51
CA GLY A 88 -6.55 4.13 -8.40
C GLY A 88 -5.44 5.15 -8.65
N PRO A 89 -5.69 6.14 -9.52
CA PRO A 89 -4.73 7.17 -9.84
C PRO A 89 -4.43 8.06 -8.62
N PRO A 90 -3.20 8.58 -8.51
CA PRO A 90 -2.87 9.53 -7.46
C PRO A 90 -3.74 10.78 -7.61
N ARG A 91 -4.29 11.26 -6.49
CA ARG A 91 -5.04 12.50 -6.46
C ARG A 91 -4.15 13.62 -5.92
N GLU A 92 -3.95 14.65 -6.70
CA GLU A 92 -3.32 15.86 -6.18
C GLU A 92 -4.29 16.59 -5.25
N ILE A 93 -3.83 16.84 -4.03
CA ILE A 93 -4.58 17.62 -3.06
C ILE A 93 -3.94 19.02 -3.08
N PRO A 94 -4.68 20.07 -3.49
CA PRO A 94 -4.13 21.42 -3.52
C PRO A 94 -3.79 21.87 -2.09
N PRO A 95 -2.66 22.57 -1.89
CA PRO A 95 -2.16 22.91 -0.55
C PRO A 95 -2.86 24.12 0.11
N ARG A 96 -3.91 24.67 -0.50
CA ARG A 96 -4.56 25.90 -0.02
C ARG A 96 -6.07 25.74 0.12
N GLY A 97 -6.62 26.41 1.12
CA GLY A 97 -8.07 26.57 1.29
C GLY A 97 -8.82 25.31 1.68
N GLN A 98 -8.16 24.34 2.35
CA GLN A 98 -8.81 23.11 2.77
C GLN A 98 -8.40 22.67 4.18
N THR A 99 -9.30 21.93 4.79
CA THR A 99 -9.07 21.24 6.05
C THR A 99 -9.05 19.75 5.79
N ILE A 100 -8.03 19.04 6.29
CA ILE A 100 -7.89 17.59 6.16
C ILE A 100 -8.01 16.97 7.53
N MET A 101 -8.94 16.05 7.68
CA MET A 101 -9.12 15.27 8.88
C MET A 101 -8.56 13.86 8.69
N MET A 102 -7.61 13.47 9.53
CA MET A 102 -7.06 12.10 9.53
C MET A 102 -7.91 11.20 10.41
N VAL A 103 -8.50 10.19 9.80
CA VAL A 103 -9.40 9.23 10.47
C VAL A 103 -8.83 7.81 10.38
N GLY A 104 -8.98 7.02 11.44
CA GLY A 104 -8.56 5.62 11.46
C GLY A 104 -8.47 5.07 12.87
N LEU A 105 -8.26 3.76 12.99
CA LEU A 105 -8.13 3.07 14.25
C LEU A 105 -6.85 3.45 15.00
N TYR A 106 -6.80 3.11 16.28
CA TYR A 106 -5.60 3.30 17.10
C TYR A 106 -4.36 2.61 16.49
N GLY A 107 -3.21 3.26 16.59
CA GLY A 107 -1.94 2.69 16.11
C GLY A 107 -1.75 2.65 14.58
N GLN A 108 -2.69 3.18 13.79
CA GLN A 108 -2.60 3.16 12.31
C GLN A 108 -1.77 4.32 11.71
N GLY A 109 -1.04 5.04 12.54
CA GLY A 109 -0.10 6.05 12.08
C GLY A 109 -0.70 7.40 11.71
N LYS A 110 -1.91 7.74 12.18
CA LYS A 110 -2.56 9.05 11.92
C LYS A 110 -1.65 10.22 12.26
N THR A 111 -1.21 10.32 13.51
CA THR A 111 -0.36 11.42 14.01
C THR A 111 0.95 11.54 13.24
N THR A 112 1.61 10.40 12.97
CA THR A 112 2.85 10.38 12.17
C THR A 112 2.62 10.83 10.73
N THR A 113 1.51 10.41 10.12
CA THR A 113 1.16 10.80 8.74
C THR A 113 0.79 12.27 8.67
N THR A 114 0.05 12.78 9.67
CA THR A 114 -0.28 14.20 9.79
C THR A 114 0.98 15.06 9.83
N ALA A 115 1.93 14.73 10.72
CA ALA A 115 3.18 15.47 10.84
C ALA A 115 4.01 15.44 9.54
N LYS A 116 4.15 14.27 8.90
CA LYS A 116 4.86 14.13 7.62
C LYS A 116 4.21 14.94 6.51
N LEU A 117 2.89 14.87 6.38
CA LEU A 117 2.13 15.56 5.35
C LEU A 117 2.19 17.09 5.55
N ALA A 118 2.02 17.56 6.79
CA ALA A 118 2.12 18.96 7.15
C ALA A 118 3.52 19.51 6.82
N ASN A 119 4.57 18.83 7.25
CA ASN A 119 5.95 19.22 6.93
C ASN A 119 6.24 19.18 5.43
N TRP A 120 5.72 18.19 4.70
CA TRP A 120 5.89 18.13 3.24
C TRP A 120 5.24 19.33 2.55
N TRP A 121 4.03 19.73 2.94
CA TRP A 121 3.39 20.91 2.39
C TRP A 121 4.10 22.21 2.75
N ALA A 122 4.50 22.36 4.02
CA ALA A 122 5.22 23.54 4.46
C ALA A 122 6.57 23.71 3.74
N THR A 123 7.27 22.60 3.47
CA THR A 123 8.63 22.63 2.86
C THR A 123 8.61 22.56 1.35
N LYS A 124 7.87 21.63 0.76
CA LYS A 124 7.89 21.37 -0.70
C LYS A 124 6.88 22.20 -1.48
N LYS A 125 5.76 22.54 -0.86
CA LYS A 125 4.72 23.36 -1.50
C LYS A 125 4.70 24.80 -0.99
N GLN A 126 5.55 25.15 -0.01
CA GLN A 126 5.65 26.47 0.60
C GLN A 126 4.29 27.00 1.08
N ALA A 127 3.45 26.08 1.60
CA ALA A 127 2.14 26.40 2.11
C ALA A 127 2.20 26.77 3.59
N ASP A 128 1.34 27.71 4.02
CA ASP A 128 1.07 27.93 5.44
C ASP A 128 0.21 26.79 5.96
N VAL A 129 0.76 26.01 6.88
CA VAL A 129 0.12 24.81 7.42
C VAL A 129 0.01 24.95 8.93
N ALA A 130 -1.20 24.73 9.44
CA ALA A 130 -1.45 24.55 10.87
C ALA A 130 -1.97 23.13 11.13
N VAL A 131 -1.61 22.55 12.26
CA VAL A 131 -2.07 21.23 12.70
C VAL A 131 -2.82 21.39 14.02
N ILE A 132 -4.00 20.77 14.08
CA ILE A 132 -4.85 20.77 15.27
C ILE A 132 -4.91 19.33 15.80
N GLU A 133 -4.49 19.16 17.06
CA GLU A 133 -4.68 17.89 17.77
C GLU A 133 -6.08 17.86 18.40
N ALA A 134 -6.90 16.91 17.93
CA ALA A 134 -8.27 16.73 18.39
C ALA A 134 -8.45 15.49 19.28
N ASP A 135 -7.38 14.74 19.57
CA ASP A 135 -7.41 13.57 20.45
C ASP A 135 -7.28 14.00 21.93
N VAL A 136 -8.36 14.57 22.46
CA VAL A 136 -8.41 15.10 23.84
C VAL A 136 -8.45 14.00 24.92
N HIS A 137 -8.68 12.75 24.54
CA HIS A 137 -8.79 11.63 25.48
C HIS A 137 -7.47 10.90 25.73
N ARG A 138 -6.49 11.06 24.85
CA ARG A 138 -5.21 10.36 24.96
C ARG A 138 -4.16 11.24 25.64
N PRO A 139 -3.71 10.88 26.86
CA PRO A 139 -2.60 11.58 27.49
C PRO A 139 -1.38 11.60 26.59
N GLY A 140 -0.75 12.78 26.43
CA GLY A 140 0.45 12.93 25.63
C GLY A 140 0.26 13.02 24.11
N ALA A 141 -0.95 12.99 23.58
CA ALA A 141 -1.21 13.13 22.13
C ALA A 141 -0.64 14.45 21.59
N PHE A 142 -0.91 15.54 22.27
CA PHE A 142 -0.37 16.86 21.94
C PHE A 142 1.16 16.89 21.99
N SER A 143 1.76 16.39 23.07
CA SER A 143 3.22 16.37 23.22
C SER A 143 3.90 15.53 22.14
N GLN A 144 3.31 14.38 21.76
CA GLN A 144 3.81 13.56 20.68
C GLN A 144 3.79 14.29 19.34
N LEU A 145 2.70 14.98 19.02
CA LEU A 145 2.57 15.74 17.77
C LEU A 145 3.54 16.92 17.77
N SER A 146 3.64 17.64 18.88
CA SER A 146 4.58 18.78 19.04
C SER A 146 6.02 18.36 18.81
N GLN A 147 6.46 17.24 19.38
CA GLN A 147 7.81 16.68 19.14
C GLN A 147 8.08 16.36 17.68
N LEU A 148 7.07 15.78 16.97
CA LEU A 148 7.20 15.46 15.55
C LEU A 148 7.30 16.72 14.66
N LEU A 149 6.80 17.86 15.13
CA LEU A 149 6.77 19.10 14.39
C LEU A 149 7.81 20.14 14.85
N GLU A 150 8.53 19.88 15.95
CA GLU A 150 9.44 20.82 16.62
C GLU A 150 10.46 21.50 15.68
N ASN A 151 10.99 20.76 14.73
CA ASN A 151 11.97 21.26 13.76
C ASN A 151 11.35 21.55 12.38
N THR A 152 10.07 21.88 12.33
CA THR A 152 9.35 22.13 11.07
C THR A 152 8.84 23.58 11.03
N LYS A 153 8.38 24.02 9.85
CA LYS A 153 7.71 25.31 9.64
C LYS A 153 6.19 25.24 9.88
N VAL A 154 5.70 24.16 10.44
CA VAL A 154 4.27 23.95 10.72
C VAL A 154 3.89 24.64 12.02
N LYS A 155 2.70 25.26 12.05
CA LYS A 155 2.12 25.93 13.23
C LYS A 155 1.16 24.98 13.96
#